data_f7d1fa1156f32deaf7cdf2fbb06d40ab
#
_entry.id   f7d1fa1156f32deaf7cdf2fbb06d40ab
#
_cell.length_a   1.000
_cell.length_b   1.000
_cell.length_c   1.000
_cell.angle_alpha   90.00
_cell.angle_beta   90.00
_cell.angle_gamma   90.00
#
_symmetry.space_group_name_H-M   'P 1'
#
loop_
_entity.id
_entity.type
_entity.pdbx_description
1 polymer ?
#
loop_
_entity_poly.entity_id
_entity_poly.type
_entity_poly.pdbx_seq_one_letter_code
_entity_poly.pdbx_strand_id
1 'polypeptide(L)'
;NDARRQRQMCIRDRDKDFIKIFEETQALMHGHFILSSGLHSDTYFQCAKVLQYPKYLSMFGEILSNHFSHLDIDKVISPAIGGIVLGTEVGRQLNKKTIFSERSEGKMKLRRGFKVNENEKILIIEDVLSTGGSIKEVVDLISQYKGNVVGVGVIVDRSLSPVFIHDNFFSITSQKAKIFDKNNIPSELQEIPAIKPG
;
A
#
# COMPACT_ATOMS: atom_id res chain seq x y z
N ASN A 1 -16.41 -25.86 -10.76
CA ASN A 1 -15.05 -26.04 -10.18
C ASN A 1 -13.92 -25.53 -11.09
N ASP A 2 -14.05 -25.63 -12.44
CA ASP A 2 -12.99 -25.21 -13.38
C ASP A 2 -12.77 -23.69 -13.44
N ALA A 3 -13.82 -22.88 -13.51
CA ALA A 3 -13.70 -21.43 -13.56
C ALA A 3 -13.03 -20.84 -12.30
N ARG A 4 -13.25 -21.45 -11.15
CA ARG A 4 -12.61 -21.05 -9.88
C ARG A 4 -11.13 -21.45 -9.86
N ARG A 5 -10.78 -22.62 -10.40
CA ARG A 5 -9.39 -23.07 -10.57
C ARG A 5 -8.64 -22.20 -11.60
N GLN A 6 -9.26 -21.89 -12.73
CA GLN A 6 -8.68 -20.99 -13.73
C GLN A 6 -8.44 -19.58 -13.19
N ARG A 7 -9.39 -19.00 -12.45
CA ARG A 7 -9.18 -17.69 -11.80
C ARG A 7 -8.05 -17.73 -10.78
N GLN A 8 -7.96 -18.78 -9.96
CA GLN A 8 -6.86 -18.94 -9.00
C GLN A 8 -5.50 -19.16 -9.67
N MET A 9 -5.46 -19.85 -10.82
CA MET A 9 -4.25 -20.04 -11.59
C MET A 9 -3.79 -18.73 -12.26
N CYS A 10 -4.69 -17.95 -12.84
CA CYS A 10 -4.38 -16.63 -13.42
C CYS A 10 -3.94 -15.61 -12.37
N ILE A 11 -4.44 -15.70 -11.14
CA ILE A 11 -4.00 -14.84 -10.03
C ILE A 11 -2.58 -15.21 -9.60
N ARG A 12 -2.29 -16.50 -9.42
CA ARG A 12 -0.96 -16.99 -9.02
C ARG A 12 0.12 -16.69 -10.05
N ASP A 13 -0.19 -16.74 -11.33
CA ASP A 13 0.77 -16.43 -12.38
C ASP A 13 1.07 -14.93 -12.42
N ARG A 14 0.06 -14.08 -12.27
CA ARG A 14 0.25 -12.63 -12.14
C ARG A 14 1.04 -12.24 -10.89
N ASP A 15 0.81 -12.89 -9.76
CA ASP A 15 1.58 -12.63 -8.53
C ASP A 15 3.07 -12.92 -8.74
N LYS A 16 3.43 -13.99 -9.45
CA LYS A 16 4.83 -14.31 -9.79
C LYS A 16 5.46 -13.25 -10.68
N ASP A 17 4.71 -12.74 -11.66
CA ASP A 17 5.19 -11.68 -12.55
C ASP A 17 5.45 -10.38 -11.77
N PHE A 18 4.58 -10.01 -10.82
CA PHE A 18 4.81 -8.84 -9.97
C PHE A 18 6.02 -9.03 -9.05
N ILE A 19 6.20 -10.19 -8.44
CA ILE A 19 7.38 -10.48 -7.61
C ILE A 19 8.65 -10.33 -8.42
N LYS A 20 8.69 -10.87 -9.63
CA LYS A 20 9.83 -10.73 -10.53
C LYS A 20 10.15 -9.25 -10.82
N ILE A 21 9.13 -8.41 -11.06
CA ILE A 21 9.31 -6.97 -11.25
C ILE A 21 9.92 -6.32 -10.00
N PHE A 22 9.46 -6.69 -8.79
CA PHE A 22 10.01 -6.19 -7.54
C PHE A 22 11.46 -6.63 -7.33
N GLU A 23 11.83 -7.85 -7.71
CA GLU A 23 13.21 -8.36 -7.64
C GLU A 23 14.10 -7.63 -8.65
N GLU A 24 13.70 -7.54 -9.92
CA GLU A 24 14.45 -6.88 -10.99
C GLU A 24 14.71 -5.38 -10.69
N THR A 25 13.78 -4.72 -10.03
CA THR A 25 13.90 -3.31 -9.63
C THR A 25 14.55 -3.14 -8.26
N GLN A 26 14.94 -4.24 -7.60
CA GLN A 26 15.42 -4.25 -6.22
C GLN A 26 14.44 -3.61 -5.21
N ALA A 27 13.16 -3.62 -5.55
CA ALA A 27 12.11 -3.13 -4.66
C ALA A 27 11.74 -4.17 -3.61
N LEU A 28 11.88 -5.48 -3.89
CA LEU A 28 11.87 -6.55 -2.89
C LEU A 28 13.31 -6.78 -2.42
N MET A 29 13.54 -6.56 -1.15
CA MET A 29 14.85 -6.70 -0.51
C MET A 29 14.82 -7.86 0.47
N HIS A 30 15.89 -8.67 0.48
CA HIS A 30 16.11 -9.75 1.43
C HIS A 30 17.22 -9.37 2.40
N GLY A 31 17.04 -9.67 3.69
CA GLY A 31 17.99 -9.32 4.74
C GLY A 31 17.31 -9.21 6.10
N HIS A 32 17.94 -8.54 7.05
CA HIS A 32 17.37 -8.32 8.38
C HIS A 32 16.88 -6.88 8.50
N PHE A 33 15.56 -6.70 8.58
CA PHE A 33 14.94 -5.38 8.59
C PHE A 33 14.17 -5.12 9.89
N ILE A 34 14.27 -3.89 10.41
CA ILE A 34 13.44 -3.41 11.52
C ILE A 34 12.31 -2.58 10.91
N LEU A 35 11.08 -3.03 11.12
CA LEU A 35 9.88 -2.35 10.63
C LEU A 35 9.52 -1.14 11.51
N SER A 36 8.66 -0.26 11.00
CA SER A 36 8.16 0.90 11.78
C SER A 36 7.41 0.50 13.06
N SER A 37 6.85 -0.71 13.10
CA SER A 37 6.24 -1.31 14.29
C SER A 37 7.24 -1.76 15.36
N GLY A 38 8.56 -1.78 15.05
CA GLY A 38 9.60 -2.35 15.90
C GLY A 38 9.77 -3.86 15.76
N LEU A 39 8.97 -4.53 14.95
CA LEU A 39 9.13 -5.94 14.60
C LEU A 39 10.23 -6.12 13.56
N HIS A 40 10.80 -7.32 13.50
CA HIS A 40 11.83 -7.70 12.54
C HIS A 40 11.24 -8.48 11.37
N SER A 41 11.86 -8.40 10.20
CA SER A 41 11.46 -9.14 9.00
C SER A 41 12.66 -9.58 8.18
N ASP A 42 12.54 -10.71 7.48
CA ASP A 42 13.53 -11.20 6.51
C ASP A 42 13.40 -10.54 5.14
N THR A 43 12.32 -9.79 4.92
CA THR A 43 12.04 -9.11 3.66
C THR A 43 11.51 -7.70 3.88
N TYR A 44 11.79 -6.81 2.93
CA TYR A 44 11.28 -5.45 2.91
C TYR A 44 10.89 -5.03 1.50
N PHE A 45 9.72 -4.39 1.36
CA PHE A 45 9.27 -3.81 0.12
C PHE A 45 9.55 -2.31 0.13
N GLN A 46 10.47 -1.86 -0.73
CA GLN A 46 10.75 -0.45 -0.98
C GLN A 46 10.12 -0.05 -2.31
N CYS A 47 8.81 0.20 -2.28
CA CYS A 47 8.04 0.46 -3.50
C CYS A 47 8.52 1.68 -4.28
N ALA A 48 9.16 2.67 -3.64
CA ALA A 48 9.78 3.79 -4.34
C ALA A 48 10.76 3.34 -5.44
N LYS A 49 11.44 2.19 -5.24
CA LYS A 49 12.38 1.64 -6.24
C LYS A 49 11.71 1.11 -7.49
N VAL A 50 10.50 0.58 -7.42
CA VAL A 50 9.74 0.17 -8.60
C VAL A 50 8.95 1.33 -9.19
N LEU A 51 8.42 2.22 -8.35
CA LEU A 51 7.60 3.36 -8.78
C LEU A 51 8.43 4.47 -9.47
N GLN A 52 9.76 4.48 -9.33
CA GLN A 52 10.61 5.37 -10.11
C GLN A 52 10.60 5.09 -11.63
N TYR A 53 10.16 3.89 -12.04
CA TYR A 53 10.03 3.53 -13.46
C TYR A 53 8.63 3.88 -13.97
N PRO A 54 8.48 4.85 -14.89
CA PRO A 54 7.17 5.30 -15.38
C PRO A 54 6.29 4.17 -15.90
N LYS A 55 6.88 3.16 -16.57
CA LYS A 55 6.14 2.00 -17.09
C LYS A 55 5.45 1.19 -15.99
N TYR A 56 6.12 0.98 -14.84
CA TYR A 56 5.56 0.21 -13.74
C TYR A 56 4.59 1.05 -12.92
N LEU A 57 4.90 2.33 -12.72
CA LEU A 57 3.99 3.27 -12.09
C LEU A 57 2.64 3.34 -12.85
N SER A 58 2.70 3.51 -14.17
CA SER A 58 1.50 3.53 -15.02
C SER A 58 0.74 2.21 -14.96
N MET A 59 1.43 1.08 -15.01
CA MET A 59 0.81 -0.25 -14.93
C MET A 59 0.08 -0.47 -13.61
N PHE A 60 0.71 -0.17 -12.47
CA PHE A 60 0.06 -0.30 -11.16
C PHE A 60 -1.10 0.69 -11.01
N GLY A 61 -0.92 1.92 -11.50
CA GLY A 61 -1.97 2.92 -11.56
C GLY A 61 -3.19 2.43 -12.36
N GLU A 62 -2.97 1.82 -13.52
CA GLU A 62 -4.03 1.30 -14.38
C GLU A 62 -4.80 0.15 -13.71
N ILE A 63 -4.10 -0.79 -13.06
CA ILE A 63 -4.75 -1.90 -12.36
C ILE A 63 -5.67 -1.36 -11.25
N LEU A 64 -5.17 -0.43 -10.43
CA LEU A 64 -5.95 0.18 -9.35
C LEU A 64 -7.10 1.03 -9.89
N SER A 65 -6.84 1.87 -10.88
CA SER A 65 -7.87 2.74 -11.48
C SER A 65 -8.99 1.94 -12.11
N ASN A 66 -8.66 0.87 -12.85
CA ASN A 66 -9.66 -0.01 -13.45
C ASN A 66 -10.49 -0.74 -12.40
N HIS A 67 -9.85 -1.19 -11.29
CA HIS A 67 -10.56 -1.87 -10.21
C HIS A 67 -11.61 -0.95 -9.57
N PHE A 68 -11.27 0.30 -9.30
CA PHE A 68 -12.13 1.27 -8.63
C PHE A 68 -12.97 2.15 -9.57
N SER A 69 -12.87 1.98 -10.89
CA SER A 69 -13.58 2.81 -11.89
C SER A 69 -15.09 2.80 -11.76
N HIS A 70 -15.66 1.75 -11.17
CA HIS A 70 -17.09 1.60 -10.95
C HIS A 70 -17.61 2.39 -9.73
N LEU A 71 -16.71 2.91 -8.88
CA LEU A 71 -17.07 3.70 -7.72
C LEU A 71 -17.22 5.19 -8.09
N ASP A 72 -18.15 5.84 -7.43
CA ASP A 72 -18.26 7.29 -7.49
C ASP A 72 -17.22 7.92 -6.55
N ILE A 73 -16.12 8.40 -7.11
CA ILE A 73 -14.95 8.95 -6.41
C ILE A 73 -14.86 10.44 -6.69
N ASP A 74 -14.73 11.26 -5.66
CA ASP A 74 -14.48 12.69 -5.80
C ASP A 74 -12.99 13.02 -5.74
N LYS A 75 -12.22 12.29 -4.91
CA LYS A 75 -10.82 12.59 -4.64
C LYS A 75 -10.03 11.34 -4.26
N VAL A 76 -8.76 11.34 -4.61
CA VAL A 76 -7.78 10.34 -4.14
C VAL A 76 -6.95 10.95 -3.02
N ILE A 77 -6.72 10.19 -1.95
CA ILE A 77 -5.82 10.56 -0.86
C ILE A 77 -4.79 9.46 -0.61
N SER A 78 -3.57 9.86 -0.30
CA SER A 78 -2.48 8.93 0.03
C SER A 78 -1.75 9.36 1.29
N PRO A 79 -1.34 8.44 2.17
CA PRO A 79 -0.40 8.79 3.22
C PRO A 79 0.99 9.08 2.65
N ALA A 80 1.64 10.12 3.16
CA ALA A 80 3.02 10.42 2.81
C ALA A 80 3.97 9.41 3.48
N ILE A 81 5.04 9.06 2.82
CA ILE A 81 5.58 9.52 1.55
C ILE A 81 5.31 8.47 0.45
N GLY A 82 5.31 7.17 0.79
CA GLY A 82 5.29 6.05 -0.16
C GLY A 82 4.11 6.09 -1.12
N GLY A 83 2.91 6.37 -0.58
CA GLY A 83 1.67 6.38 -1.36
C GLY A 83 1.52 7.57 -2.33
N ILE A 84 2.28 8.67 -2.16
CA ILE A 84 2.03 9.92 -2.92
C ILE A 84 2.16 9.70 -4.44
N VAL A 85 3.26 9.08 -4.86
CA VAL A 85 3.54 8.90 -6.29
C VAL A 85 2.47 8.03 -6.95
N LEU A 86 2.14 6.90 -6.32
CA LEU A 86 1.10 5.99 -6.80
C LEU A 86 -0.29 6.66 -6.79
N GLY A 87 -0.64 7.32 -5.71
CA GLY A 87 -1.94 7.99 -5.60
C GLY A 87 -2.11 9.12 -6.61
N THR A 88 -1.03 9.85 -6.93
CA THR A 88 -1.03 10.86 -7.98
C THR A 88 -1.31 10.23 -9.34
N GLU A 89 -0.67 9.09 -9.64
CA GLU A 89 -0.89 8.37 -10.90
C GLU A 89 -2.32 7.82 -11.00
N VAL A 90 -2.83 7.20 -9.92
CA VAL A 90 -4.22 6.72 -9.87
C VAL A 90 -5.21 7.88 -10.07
N GLY A 91 -4.99 9.00 -9.39
CA GLY A 91 -5.83 10.18 -9.56
C GLY A 91 -5.77 10.76 -10.97
N ARG A 92 -4.59 10.76 -11.60
CA ARG A 92 -4.42 11.18 -13.00
C ARG A 92 -5.25 10.28 -13.93
N GLN A 93 -5.20 8.96 -13.75
CA GLN A 93 -5.93 8.01 -14.60
C GLN A 93 -7.44 8.07 -14.38
N LEU A 94 -7.89 8.27 -13.15
CA LEU A 94 -9.30 8.47 -12.82
C LEU A 94 -9.82 9.88 -13.13
N ASN A 95 -8.94 10.80 -13.53
CA ASN A 95 -9.23 12.23 -13.70
C ASN A 95 -9.84 12.85 -12.42
N LYS A 96 -9.24 12.53 -11.26
CA LYS A 96 -9.67 13.02 -9.94
C LYS A 96 -8.57 13.82 -9.25
N LYS A 97 -8.97 14.78 -8.42
CA LYS A 97 -8.04 15.52 -7.56
C LYS A 97 -7.31 14.55 -6.66
N THR A 98 -6.00 14.76 -6.49
CA THR A 98 -5.17 13.98 -5.58
C THR A 98 -4.59 14.87 -4.50
N ILE A 99 -4.71 14.43 -3.26
CA ILE A 99 -4.08 15.06 -2.10
C ILE A 99 -3.33 14.00 -1.29
N PHE A 100 -2.56 14.43 -0.32
CA PHE A 100 -1.90 13.50 0.61
C PHE A 100 -2.00 14.01 2.05
N SER A 101 -1.98 13.06 2.97
CA SER A 101 -1.81 13.32 4.40
C SER A 101 -0.36 13.09 4.79
N GLU A 102 0.13 13.84 5.75
CA GLU A 102 1.50 13.70 6.24
C GLU A 102 1.51 13.65 7.76
N ARG A 103 2.49 12.92 8.32
CA ARG A 103 2.64 12.82 9.76
C ARG A 103 3.28 14.08 10.31
N SER A 104 2.59 14.70 11.26
CA SER A 104 3.07 15.89 11.98
C SER A 104 2.77 15.70 13.45
N GLU A 105 3.77 15.82 14.30
CA GLU A 105 3.65 15.63 15.75
C GLU A 105 3.03 14.26 16.11
N GLY A 106 3.46 13.21 15.41
CA GLY A 106 3.01 11.84 15.63
C GLY A 106 1.62 11.50 15.10
N LYS A 107 0.89 12.45 14.50
CA LYS A 107 -0.48 12.25 13.97
C LYS A 107 -0.55 12.53 12.48
N MET A 108 -1.43 11.80 11.81
CA MET A 108 -1.74 12.05 10.41
C MET A 108 -2.57 13.32 10.28
N LYS A 109 -2.16 14.25 9.41
CA LYS A 109 -2.81 15.56 9.22
C LYS A 109 -2.91 15.92 7.73
N LEU A 110 -3.95 16.66 7.35
CA LEU A 110 -3.97 17.40 6.09
C LEU A 110 -3.24 18.73 6.28
N ARG A 111 -2.26 18.98 5.44
CA ARG A 111 -1.47 20.22 5.44
C ARG A 111 -1.52 20.87 4.06
N ARG A 112 -0.68 21.88 3.81
CA ARG A 112 -0.52 22.54 2.49
C ARG A 112 -1.83 23.09 1.90
N GLY A 113 -2.82 23.39 2.75
CA GLY A 113 -4.13 23.88 2.30
C GLY A 113 -5.05 22.79 1.74
N PHE A 114 -4.66 21.49 1.84
CA PHE A 114 -5.54 20.40 1.46
C PHE A 114 -6.75 20.31 2.38
N LYS A 115 -7.91 20.00 1.79
CA LYS A 115 -9.19 19.90 2.48
C LYS A 115 -9.95 18.67 1.98
N VAL A 116 -10.71 18.09 2.89
CA VAL A 116 -11.78 17.14 2.61
C VAL A 116 -13.09 17.82 3.00
N ASN A 117 -14.07 17.79 2.12
CA ASN A 117 -15.39 18.36 2.37
C ASN A 117 -16.32 17.30 2.99
N GLU A 118 -17.37 17.75 3.65
CA GLU A 118 -18.41 16.87 4.17
C GLU A 118 -19.05 16.06 3.02
N ASN A 119 -19.23 14.75 3.24
CA ASN A 119 -19.74 13.76 2.28
C ASN A 119 -18.90 13.56 1.01
N GLU A 120 -17.71 14.14 0.93
CA GLU A 120 -16.79 13.91 -0.21
C GLU A 120 -16.33 12.45 -0.23
N LYS A 121 -16.43 11.81 -1.40
CA LYS A 121 -16.13 10.38 -1.61
C LYS A 121 -14.65 10.18 -1.91
N ILE A 122 -13.95 9.52 -1.03
CA ILE A 122 -12.50 9.43 -1.01
C ILE A 122 -12.04 8.00 -1.30
N LEU A 123 -11.16 7.85 -2.29
CA LEU A 123 -10.38 6.65 -2.51
C LEU A 123 -9.01 6.82 -1.82
N ILE A 124 -8.66 5.88 -0.95
CA ILE A 124 -7.32 5.84 -0.32
C ILE A 124 -6.41 4.95 -1.15
N ILE A 125 -5.20 5.45 -1.49
CA ILE A 125 -4.17 4.69 -2.20
C ILE A 125 -2.87 4.71 -1.39
N GLU A 126 -2.32 3.53 -1.13
CA GLU A 126 -1.06 3.33 -0.43
C GLU A 126 -0.19 2.36 -1.23
N ASP A 127 1.11 2.35 -1.01
CA ASP A 127 2.01 1.41 -1.71
C ASP A 127 2.02 0.03 -1.02
N VAL A 128 2.15 -0.03 0.28
CA VAL A 128 2.27 -1.29 1.05
C VAL A 128 1.38 -1.29 2.28
N LEU A 129 0.51 -2.30 2.38
CA LEU A 129 -0.20 -2.62 3.62
C LEU A 129 0.65 -3.59 4.46
N SER A 130 0.98 -3.22 5.70
CA SER A 130 1.59 -4.13 6.68
C SER A 130 0.66 -4.37 7.87
N THR A 131 0.58 -3.45 8.80
CA THR A 131 -0.35 -3.49 9.95
C THR A 131 -1.65 -2.73 9.70
N GLY A 132 -1.69 -1.94 8.64
CA GLY A 132 -2.81 -1.06 8.32
C GLY A 132 -2.87 0.24 9.14
N GLY A 133 -1.87 0.50 9.97
CA GLY A 133 -1.86 1.67 10.86
C GLY A 133 -2.00 2.99 10.11
N SER A 134 -1.18 3.23 9.08
CA SER A 134 -1.24 4.46 8.28
C SER A 134 -2.59 4.65 7.59
N ILE A 135 -3.13 3.58 7.01
CA ILE A 135 -4.43 3.64 6.34
C ILE A 135 -5.54 3.94 7.34
N LYS A 136 -5.55 3.28 8.51
CA LYS A 136 -6.53 3.53 9.57
C LYS A 136 -6.48 4.98 10.05
N GLU A 137 -5.28 5.53 10.26
CA GLU A 137 -5.13 6.94 10.62
C GLU A 137 -5.69 7.89 9.54
N VAL A 138 -5.56 7.53 8.26
CA VAL A 138 -6.16 8.32 7.16
C VAL A 138 -7.68 8.18 7.14
N VAL A 139 -8.22 6.98 7.38
CA VAL A 139 -9.68 6.77 7.52
C VAL A 139 -10.24 7.62 8.66
N ASP A 140 -9.59 7.58 9.82
CA ASP A 140 -9.98 8.39 10.98
C ASP A 140 -9.90 9.90 10.67
N LEU A 141 -8.84 10.32 9.97
CA LEU A 141 -8.67 11.71 9.55
C LEU A 141 -9.80 12.17 8.61
N ILE A 142 -10.16 11.35 7.60
CA ILE A 142 -11.27 11.64 6.69
C ILE A 142 -12.58 11.74 7.44
N SER A 143 -12.82 10.83 8.40
CA SER A 143 -14.02 10.82 9.24
C SER A 143 -14.16 12.08 10.09
N GLN A 144 -13.05 12.65 10.59
CA GLN A 144 -13.06 13.93 11.32
C GLN A 144 -13.56 15.10 10.47
N TYR A 145 -13.34 15.03 9.14
CA TYR A 145 -13.86 16.00 8.17
C TYR A 145 -15.24 15.61 7.63
N LYS A 146 -15.86 14.55 8.16
CA LYS A 146 -17.13 13.98 7.68
C LYS A 146 -17.09 13.58 6.20
N GLY A 147 -15.91 13.24 5.69
CA GLY A 147 -15.74 12.62 4.38
C GLY A 147 -16.12 11.14 4.42
N ASN A 148 -16.32 10.55 3.27
CA ASN A 148 -16.72 9.16 3.10
C ASN A 148 -15.63 8.38 2.35
N VAL A 149 -14.97 7.43 3.01
CA VAL A 149 -14.06 6.50 2.31
C VAL A 149 -14.89 5.51 1.52
N VAL A 150 -14.66 5.42 0.20
CA VAL A 150 -15.40 4.53 -0.70
C VAL A 150 -14.59 3.32 -1.16
N GLY A 151 -13.26 3.35 -0.96
CA GLY A 151 -12.39 2.23 -1.27
C GLY A 151 -10.96 2.47 -0.79
N VAL A 152 -10.19 1.39 -0.70
CA VAL A 152 -8.78 1.39 -0.33
C VAL A 152 -8.00 0.46 -1.27
N GLY A 153 -6.99 0.98 -1.95
CA GLY A 153 -6.14 0.24 -2.87
C GLY A 153 -4.67 0.27 -2.47
N VAL A 154 -3.99 -0.87 -2.59
CA VAL A 154 -2.55 -0.99 -2.35
C VAL A 154 -1.87 -1.83 -3.43
N ILE A 155 -0.56 -1.66 -3.61
CA ILE A 155 0.19 -2.57 -4.50
C ILE A 155 0.42 -3.90 -3.77
N VAL A 156 0.98 -3.85 -2.57
CA VAL A 156 1.37 -5.05 -1.82
C VAL A 156 0.63 -5.13 -0.49
N ASP A 157 -0.12 -6.22 -0.31
CA ASP A 157 -0.58 -6.62 1.03
C ASP A 157 0.41 -7.62 1.62
N ARG A 158 1.12 -7.21 2.67
CA ARG A 158 2.05 -8.05 3.44
C ARG A 158 1.56 -8.32 4.86
N SER A 159 0.29 -8.17 5.12
CA SER A 159 -0.29 -8.42 6.44
C SER A 159 -0.14 -9.90 6.84
N LEU A 160 0.21 -10.16 8.10
CA LEU A 160 0.37 -11.52 8.64
C LEU A 160 -0.96 -12.22 8.84
N SER A 161 -1.95 -11.46 9.24
CA SER A 161 -3.32 -11.90 9.47
C SER A 161 -4.26 -10.98 8.70
N PRO A 162 -5.45 -11.46 8.34
CA PRO A 162 -6.45 -10.60 7.71
C PRO A 162 -6.69 -9.35 8.56
N VAL A 163 -6.39 -8.18 8.00
CA VAL A 163 -6.68 -6.89 8.60
C VAL A 163 -7.88 -6.33 7.89
N PHE A 164 -9.01 -6.16 8.62
CA PHE A 164 -10.13 -5.45 8.04
C PHE A 164 -9.79 -3.96 7.94
N ILE A 165 -9.74 -3.46 6.74
CA ILE A 165 -9.48 -2.06 6.41
C ILE A 165 -10.75 -1.36 5.92
N HIS A 166 -11.43 -1.97 4.93
CA HIS A 166 -12.61 -1.44 4.29
C HIS A 166 -13.31 -2.55 3.48
N ASP A 167 -14.63 -2.48 3.29
CA ASP A 167 -15.37 -3.46 2.47
C ASP A 167 -14.87 -3.51 1.02
N ASN A 168 -14.53 -2.35 0.45
CA ASN A 168 -13.93 -2.22 -0.88
C ASN A 168 -12.40 -2.09 -0.76
N PHE A 169 -11.73 -3.11 -0.19
CA PHE A 169 -10.28 -3.20 -0.16
C PHE A 169 -9.77 -4.03 -1.33
N PHE A 170 -8.71 -3.56 -1.98
CA PHE A 170 -8.04 -4.27 -3.06
C PHE A 170 -6.52 -4.14 -2.98
N SER A 171 -5.82 -5.27 -3.10
CA SER A 171 -4.37 -5.33 -3.28
C SER A 171 -4.02 -5.95 -4.63
N ILE A 172 -3.03 -5.40 -5.32
CA ILE A 172 -2.56 -5.95 -6.59
C ILE A 172 -1.91 -7.32 -6.37
N THR A 173 -1.07 -7.43 -5.33
CA THR A 173 -0.43 -8.69 -4.93
C THR A 173 -0.44 -8.84 -3.41
N SER A 174 -0.38 -10.09 -2.95
CA SER A 174 -0.28 -10.40 -1.52
C SER A 174 0.98 -11.23 -1.26
N GLN A 175 1.84 -10.73 -0.38
CA GLN A 175 3.11 -11.36 -0.01
C GLN A 175 3.28 -11.43 1.49
N LYS A 176 3.11 -12.63 2.04
CA LYS A 176 3.35 -12.84 3.47
C LYS A 176 4.83 -12.74 3.78
N ALA A 177 5.23 -11.66 4.45
CA ALA A 177 6.57 -11.56 4.99
C ALA A 177 6.68 -12.36 6.29
N LYS A 178 7.82 -12.99 6.53
CA LYS A 178 8.10 -13.52 7.85
C LYS A 178 8.42 -12.36 8.78
N ILE A 179 7.69 -12.29 9.87
CA ILE A 179 7.86 -11.23 10.87
C ILE A 179 8.19 -11.88 12.21
N PHE A 180 9.10 -11.28 12.94
CA PHE A 180 9.64 -11.81 14.18
C PHE A 180 9.60 -10.75 15.27
N ASP A 181 9.31 -11.16 16.50
CA ASP A 181 9.58 -10.33 17.68
C ASP A 181 11.09 -10.22 17.92
N LYS A 182 11.54 -9.11 18.48
CA LYS A 182 12.96 -8.86 18.79
C LYS A 182 13.60 -9.93 19.68
N ASN A 183 12.80 -10.64 20.48
CA ASN A 183 13.28 -11.70 21.37
C ASN A 183 13.24 -13.08 20.70
N ASN A 184 12.71 -13.19 19.47
CA ASN A 184 12.50 -14.45 18.78
C ASN A 184 12.95 -14.41 17.31
N ILE A 185 14.12 -13.80 17.08
CA ILE A 185 14.73 -13.67 15.76
C ILE A 185 15.44 -14.98 15.42
N PRO A 186 15.19 -15.59 14.23
CA PRO A 186 15.91 -16.77 13.78
C PRO A 186 17.43 -16.55 13.76
N SER A 187 18.20 -17.61 14.07
CA SER A 187 19.67 -17.55 14.13
C SER A 187 20.30 -17.03 12.83
N GLU A 188 19.73 -17.42 11.69
CA GLU A 188 20.19 -17.00 10.36
C GLU A 188 20.07 -15.49 10.13
N LEU A 189 19.08 -14.83 10.76
CA LEU A 189 18.93 -13.39 10.69
C LEU A 189 19.76 -12.65 11.74
N GLN A 190 20.09 -13.29 12.87
CA GLN A 190 20.90 -12.67 13.92
C GLN A 190 22.33 -12.36 13.44
N GLU A 191 22.83 -13.14 12.48
CA GLU A 191 24.16 -12.94 11.87
C GLU A 191 24.18 -11.77 10.87
N ILE A 192 23.02 -11.28 10.45
CA ILE A 192 22.89 -10.18 9.49
C ILE A 192 22.61 -8.88 10.26
N PRO A 193 23.40 -7.81 10.07
CA PRO A 193 23.13 -6.53 10.70
C PRO A 193 21.70 -6.02 10.37
N ALA A 194 20.94 -5.71 11.41
CA ALA A 194 19.58 -5.22 11.24
C ALA A 194 19.59 -3.80 10.67
N ILE A 195 18.82 -3.58 9.60
CA ILE A 195 18.67 -2.28 8.92
C ILE A 195 17.25 -1.77 9.12
N LYS A 196 17.13 -0.48 9.42
CA LYS A 196 15.84 0.23 9.41
C LYS A 196 15.73 1.01 8.10
N PRO A 197 15.03 0.46 7.08
CA PRO A 197 14.88 1.15 5.81
C PRO A 197 13.85 2.28 5.89
N GLY A 198 14.03 3.30 5.08
CA GLY A 198 13.05 4.38 4.89
C GLY A 198 13.51 5.71 5.36
#